data_8c323b1a6cf3500d271f700a113d5815
#
_entry.id   8c323b1a6cf3500d271f700a113d5815
#
_cell.length_a   1.000
_cell.length_b   1.000
_cell.length_c   1.000
_cell.angle_alpha   90.00
_cell.angle_beta   90.00
_cell.angle_gamma   90.00
#
_symmetry.space_group_name_H-M   'P 1'
#
loop_
_entity.id
_entity.type
_entity.pdbx_description
1 polymer ?
#
loop_
_entity_poly.entity_id
_entity_poly.type
_entity_poly.pdbx_seq_one_letter_code
_entity_poly.pdbx_strand_id
1 'polypeptide(L)'
;MQNTYQNKIVDIQSKKPPIFSKLEGGKKFKIESNFKPAGDQPMAIKQLVFNARMGENDQVLLGVTGSGKTFTMAKVIEETNRPALILAPNKTLAAQLYGEMKSFFPNNAVEYFVSYYDYYTPEAYVPRSDTYIEKEASINEQIDRMRHSATRSLLERDDVIIVASVSCIYGLGSVEAYSKMTLTLKKNHNHNREEIIKTFVNLQYKRNDQNFYRGTFRVRGENLEIFPSHLDDRAWRITLFGDKLEKIEEFDPLTGDKTNEFNLVKLYANSHYITPKPTIDQAIIEIKKELDQVLIQYKKDNKLLEAQRLKERTKFDLEMIEATGTCAGIENYSRYLSGRKEGEPPPTLFEYFPDNTLIFVDESHVTVPQLNGMYKGDHSRKKTLAEYGFRLPSCMDNRPLKFEEWDGMRTQTVYVSATPGPWELKQTSGKFIDQIIRPTGLIDPEVEIRPAKNQVDDLMHECRNVIGKK
;
A
#
# COMPACT_ATOMS: atom_id res chain seq x y z
N MET A 1 36.45 25.87 10.56
CA MET A 1 35.56 25.01 11.37
C MET A 1 34.80 24.14 10.39
N GLN A 2 35.33 22.98 10.09
CA GLN A 2 34.70 21.98 9.20
C GLN A 2 33.65 21.23 10.05
N ASN A 3 32.41 21.34 9.63
CA ASN A 3 31.28 20.71 10.27
C ASN A 3 31.22 19.23 9.84
N THR A 4 31.67 18.37 10.70
CA THR A 4 31.55 16.93 10.62
C THR A 4 30.12 16.52 10.98
N TYR A 5 29.21 16.57 10.02
CA TYR A 5 27.99 15.76 10.03
C TYR A 5 28.36 14.38 9.46
N GLN A 6 29.00 13.56 10.26
CA GLN A 6 28.93 12.12 10.06
C GLN A 6 27.49 11.72 10.48
N ASN A 7 26.60 11.68 9.50
CA ASN A 7 25.34 10.96 9.62
C ASN A 7 25.67 9.53 10.02
N LYS A 8 25.26 9.14 11.22
CA LYS A 8 25.07 7.73 11.55
C LYS A 8 24.07 7.22 10.51
N ILE A 9 24.55 6.59 9.47
CA ILE A 9 23.78 5.69 8.64
C ILE A 9 23.29 4.64 9.65
N VAL A 10 22.02 4.76 10.03
CA VAL A 10 21.36 3.66 10.71
C VAL A 10 21.39 2.56 9.66
N ASP A 11 22.16 1.53 9.93
CA ASP A 11 22.24 0.34 9.09
C ASP A 11 20.87 -0.33 9.12
N ILE A 12 19.96 0.17 8.29
CA ILE A 12 18.64 -0.39 8.05
C ILE A 12 18.91 -1.54 7.06
N GLN A 13 19.58 -2.58 7.54
CA GLN A 13 19.47 -3.87 6.90
C GLN A 13 17.99 -4.27 7.07
N SER A 14 17.17 -3.89 6.09
CA SER A 14 15.86 -4.49 5.97
C SER A 14 16.14 -5.98 5.86
N LYS A 15 15.72 -6.73 6.88
CA LYS A 15 15.64 -8.19 6.77
C LYS A 15 14.54 -8.46 5.75
N LYS A 16 14.90 -8.33 4.46
CA LYS A 16 13.99 -8.79 3.41
C LYS A 16 13.68 -10.24 3.72
N PRO A 17 12.40 -10.63 3.71
CA PRO A 17 12.02 -11.98 4.01
C PRO A 17 12.78 -12.94 3.08
N PRO A 18 13.10 -14.16 3.54
CA PRO A 18 13.71 -15.17 2.66
C PRO A 18 12.86 -15.27 1.40
N ILE A 19 13.49 -15.42 0.25
CA ILE A 19 12.83 -15.64 -1.04
C ILE A 19 11.95 -16.88 -0.88
N PHE A 20 10.63 -16.66 -0.74
CA PHE A 20 9.67 -17.76 -0.70
C PHE A 20 9.57 -18.37 -2.10
N SER A 21 9.42 -19.70 -2.16
CA SER A 21 9.08 -20.35 -3.43
C SER A 21 7.71 -19.83 -3.89
N LYS A 22 7.70 -19.14 -5.02
CA LYS A 22 6.47 -18.55 -5.58
C LYS A 22 5.63 -19.65 -6.24
N LEU A 23 4.39 -19.81 -5.77
CA LEU A 23 3.52 -20.91 -6.21
C LEU A 23 3.05 -20.77 -7.66
N GLU A 24 2.74 -19.54 -8.08
CA GLU A 24 2.22 -19.28 -9.44
C GLU A 24 3.34 -19.03 -10.44
N GLY A 25 4.58 -18.84 -9.96
CA GLY A 25 5.72 -18.48 -10.79
C GLY A 25 5.55 -17.13 -11.50
N GLY A 26 6.51 -16.77 -12.33
CA GLY A 26 6.46 -15.55 -13.13
C GLY A 26 6.32 -15.85 -14.62
N LYS A 27 5.52 -15.04 -15.30
CA LYS A 27 5.51 -14.94 -16.76
C LYS A 27 6.43 -13.81 -17.17
N LYS A 28 6.97 -13.84 -18.37
CA LYS A 28 7.65 -12.67 -18.93
C LYS A 28 6.64 -11.55 -19.14
N PHE A 29 7.05 -10.31 -18.87
CA PHE A 29 6.25 -9.17 -19.25
C PHE A 29 6.14 -9.08 -20.76
N LYS A 30 4.91 -8.98 -21.25
CA LYS A 30 4.63 -8.85 -22.67
C LYS A 30 3.52 -7.85 -22.90
N ILE A 31 3.84 -6.79 -23.63
CA ILE A 31 2.86 -5.77 -24.00
C ILE A 31 1.97 -6.28 -25.14
N GLU A 32 0.66 -6.14 -24.94
CA GLU A 32 -0.35 -6.29 -25.98
C GLU A 32 -0.90 -4.91 -26.33
N SER A 33 -0.41 -4.32 -27.42
CA SER A 33 -0.81 -2.98 -27.87
C SER A 33 -0.60 -2.81 -29.37
N ASN A 34 -1.50 -2.04 -29.98
CA ASN A 34 -1.34 -1.60 -31.36
C ASN A 34 -0.35 -0.43 -31.50
N PHE A 35 0.06 0.18 -30.38
CA PHE A 35 1.02 1.29 -30.40
C PHE A 35 2.44 0.78 -30.63
N LYS A 36 3.20 1.56 -31.39
CA LYS A 36 4.65 1.38 -31.58
C LYS A 36 5.37 2.62 -31.04
N PRO A 37 6.58 2.45 -30.48
CA PRO A 37 7.36 3.60 -30.04
C PRO A 37 7.58 4.59 -31.19
N ALA A 38 7.29 5.86 -30.94
CA ALA A 38 7.40 6.95 -31.93
C ALA A 38 7.97 8.22 -31.30
N GLY A 39 8.36 9.18 -32.13
CA GLY A 39 9.03 10.42 -31.66
C GLY A 39 10.34 10.09 -30.92
N ASP A 40 10.48 10.60 -29.71
CA ASP A 40 11.67 10.40 -28.86
C ASP A 40 11.63 9.08 -28.07
N GLN A 41 10.48 8.40 -28.02
CA GLN A 41 10.29 7.20 -27.21
C GLN A 41 11.33 6.09 -27.48
N PRO A 42 11.70 5.75 -28.75
CA PRO A 42 12.68 4.70 -29.01
C PRO A 42 14.04 4.98 -28.35
N MET A 43 14.49 6.25 -28.40
CA MET A 43 15.75 6.66 -27.80
C MET A 43 15.65 6.68 -26.27
N ALA A 44 14.59 7.23 -25.72
CA ALA A 44 14.34 7.29 -24.28
C ALA A 44 14.28 5.86 -23.66
N ILE A 45 13.52 4.94 -24.27
CA ILE A 45 13.42 3.55 -23.83
C ILE A 45 14.81 2.90 -23.83
N LYS A 46 15.55 3.00 -24.92
CA LYS A 46 16.90 2.41 -25.07
C LYS A 46 17.84 2.92 -23.98
N GLN A 47 17.82 4.20 -23.70
CA GLN A 47 18.71 4.83 -22.71
C GLN A 47 18.31 4.44 -21.29
N LEU A 48 17.01 4.46 -20.94
CA LEU A 48 16.51 4.04 -19.63
C LEU A 48 16.86 2.57 -19.34
N VAL A 49 16.65 1.68 -20.30
CA VAL A 49 16.97 0.26 -20.19
C VAL A 49 18.48 0.02 -20.06
N PHE A 50 19.27 0.73 -20.85
CA PHE A 50 20.72 0.64 -20.78
C PHE A 50 21.23 1.07 -19.39
N ASN A 51 20.81 2.22 -18.89
CA ASN A 51 21.20 2.74 -17.59
C ASN A 51 20.74 1.79 -16.44
N ALA A 52 19.53 1.27 -16.53
CA ALA A 52 19.03 0.28 -15.56
C ALA A 52 19.90 -1.01 -15.52
N ARG A 53 20.34 -1.49 -16.69
CA ARG A 53 21.25 -2.66 -16.79
C ARG A 53 22.68 -2.34 -16.31
N MET A 54 23.12 -1.09 -16.44
CA MET A 54 24.42 -0.64 -15.93
C MET A 54 24.42 -0.39 -14.41
N GLY A 55 23.27 -0.49 -13.75
CA GLY A 55 23.16 -0.33 -12.31
C GLY A 55 22.98 1.12 -11.84
N GLU A 56 22.62 2.04 -12.74
CA GLU A 56 22.31 3.43 -12.35
C GLU A 56 21.13 3.45 -11.37
N ASN A 57 21.33 4.04 -10.21
CA ASN A 57 20.28 4.07 -9.17
C ASN A 57 19.17 5.05 -9.48
N ASP A 58 19.49 6.18 -10.09
CA ASP A 58 18.59 7.29 -10.30
C ASP A 58 18.60 7.73 -11.76
N GLN A 59 17.41 7.89 -12.35
CA GLN A 59 17.23 8.38 -13.71
C GLN A 59 16.07 9.35 -13.75
N VAL A 60 16.15 10.39 -14.59
CA VAL A 60 15.05 11.33 -14.84
C VAL A 60 14.60 11.21 -16.28
N LEU A 61 13.31 10.93 -16.49
CA LEU A 61 12.63 11.06 -17.77
C LEU A 61 11.87 12.39 -17.81
N LEU A 62 12.41 13.36 -18.55
CA LEU A 62 11.75 14.63 -18.83
C LEU A 62 10.82 14.43 -20.02
N GLY A 63 9.53 14.24 -19.76
CA GLY A 63 8.55 13.99 -20.81
C GLY A 63 7.39 14.95 -20.76
N VAL A 64 7.18 15.70 -21.85
CA VAL A 64 6.04 16.63 -21.93
C VAL A 64 4.70 15.90 -21.86
N THR A 65 3.65 16.60 -21.46
CA THR A 65 2.29 16.04 -21.44
C THR A 65 1.88 15.62 -22.86
N GLY A 66 1.36 14.39 -22.98
CA GLY A 66 0.98 13.83 -24.29
C GLY A 66 2.11 13.20 -25.09
N SER A 67 3.35 13.13 -24.56
CA SER A 67 4.46 12.43 -25.23
C SER A 67 4.40 10.90 -25.09
N GLY A 68 3.45 10.36 -24.30
CA GLY A 68 3.29 8.92 -24.07
C GLY A 68 4.24 8.35 -23.05
N LYS A 69 4.51 9.07 -21.97
CA LYS A 69 5.37 8.62 -20.83
C LYS A 69 4.96 7.24 -20.30
N THR A 70 3.65 7.00 -20.15
CA THR A 70 3.13 5.72 -19.65
C THR A 70 3.55 4.54 -20.55
N PHE A 71 3.48 4.73 -21.87
CA PHE A 71 3.92 3.70 -22.80
C PHE A 71 5.43 3.46 -22.74
N THR A 72 6.21 4.52 -22.54
CA THR A 72 7.67 4.43 -22.32
C THR A 72 7.97 3.63 -21.05
N MET A 73 7.30 3.91 -19.92
CA MET A 73 7.43 3.11 -18.69
C MET A 73 7.09 1.64 -18.94
N ALA A 74 5.97 1.36 -19.63
CA ALA A 74 5.57 -0.01 -19.95
C ALA A 74 6.65 -0.74 -20.79
N LYS A 75 7.22 -0.07 -21.80
CA LYS A 75 8.31 -0.63 -22.63
C LYS A 75 9.57 -0.89 -21.82
N VAL A 76 9.94 -0.04 -20.89
CA VAL A 76 11.08 -0.25 -20.00
C VAL A 76 10.83 -1.47 -19.08
N ILE A 77 9.62 -1.65 -18.57
CA ILE A 77 9.24 -2.83 -17.78
C ILE A 77 9.34 -4.11 -18.62
N GLU A 78 8.80 -4.11 -19.84
CA GLU A 78 8.88 -5.24 -20.76
C GLU A 78 10.32 -5.63 -21.06
N GLU A 79 11.19 -4.68 -21.43
CA GLU A 79 12.57 -4.93 -21.84
C GLU A 79 13.50 -5.30 -20.68
N THR A 80 13.25 -4.77 -19.49
CA THR A 80 14.02 -5.13 -18.27
C THR A 80 13.51 -6.43 -17.65
N ASN A 81 12.27 -6.78 -17.89
CA ASN A 81 11.59 -7.97 -17.34
C ASN A 81 11.71 -8.07 -15.81
N ARG A 82 11.49 -6.96 -15.12
CA ARG A 82 11.62 -6.82 -13.66
C ARG A 82 10.29 -6.40 -13.04
N PRO A 83 9.96 -6.88 -11.82
CA PRO A 83 8.83 -6.33 -11.07
C PRO A 83 8.92 -4.80 -10.98
N ALA A 84 7.79 -4.14 -10.98
CA ALA A 84 7.75 -2.68 -10.98
C ALA A 84 6.78 -2.10 -9.94
N LEU A 85 7.19 -0.99 -9.34
CA LEU A 85 6.33 -0.12 -8.52
C LEU A 85 6.19 1.23 -9.23
N ILE A 86 4.97 1.65 -9.51
CA ILE A 86 4.67 2.97 -10.09
C ILE A 86 3.98 3.79 -9.01
N LEU A 87 4.63 4.86 -8.55
CA LEU A 87 4.10 5.79 -7.56
C LEU A 87 3.43 6.97 -8.24
N ALA A 88 2.17 7.21 -7.93
CA ALA A 88 1.40 8.34 -8.42
C ALA A 88 1.03 9.30 -7.27
N PRO A 89 0.88 10.61 -7.53
CA PRO A 89 0.64 11.61 -6.48
C PRO A 89 -0.74 11.51 -5.82
N ASN A 90 -1.72 10.91 -6.48
CA ASN A 90 -3.08 10.77 -5.96
C ASN A 90 -3.81 9.54 -6.51
N LYS A 91 -4.99 9.23 -5.94
CA LYS A 91 -5.80 8.07 -6.32
C LYS A 91 -6.26 8.12 -7.79
N THR A 92 -6.61 9.29 -8.29
CA THR A 92 -7.16 9.45 -9.66
C THR A 92 -6.10 9.12 -10.70
N LEU A 93 -4.90 9.69 -10.57
CA LEU A 93 -3.78 9.40 -11.46
C LEU A 93 -3.30 7.94 -11.31
N ALA A 94 -3.29 7.42 -10.09
CA ALA A 94 -3.00 6.00 -9.88
C ALA A 94 -4.03 5.09 -10.57
N ALA A 95 -5.32 5.42 -10.55
CA ALA A 95 -6.37 4.66 -11.22
C ALA A 95 -6.21 4.71 -12.76
N GLN A 96 -5.86 5.86 -13.31
CA GLN A 96 -5.57 6.01 -14.74
C GLN A 96 -4.38 5.14 -15.14
N LEU A 97 -3.25 5.26 -14.45
CA LEU A 97 -2.04 4.47 -14.72
C LEU A 97 -2.30 2.95 -14.57
N TYR A 98 -3.08 2.57 -13.55
CA TYR A 98 -3.50 1.17 -13.38
C TYR A 98 -4.28 0.67 -14.59
N GLY A 99 -5.27 1.43 -15.07
CA GLY A 99 -6.06 1.07 -16.25
C GLY A 99 -5.20 0.95 -17.52
N GLU A 100 -4.29 1.90 -17.75
CA GLU A 100 -3.36 1.88 -18.88
C GLU A 100 -2.41 0.66 -18.79
N MET A 101 -1.78 0.43 -17.63
CA MET A 101 -0.87 -0.72 -17.43
C MET A 101 -1.61 -2.05 -17.55
N LYS A 102 -2.85 -2.16 -17.05
CA LYS A 102 -3.69 -3.35 -17.20
C LYS A 102 -4.02 -3.64 -18.66
N SER A 103 -4.23 -2.60 -19.46
CA SER A 103 -4.44 -2.74 -20.91
C SER A 103 -3.17 -3.20 -21.64
N PHE A 104 -1.99 -2.68 -21.23
CA PHE A 104 -0.73 -3.08 -21.85
C PHE A 104 -0.29 -4.50 -21.44
N PHE A 105 -0.59 -4.92 -20.23
CA PHE A 105 -0.16 -6.21 -19.67
C PHE A 105 -1.34 -7.08 -19.19
N PRO A 106 -2.24 -7.49 -20.11
CA PRO A 106 -3.46 -8.23 -19.73
C PRO A 106 -3.17 -9.58 -19.09
N ASN A 107 -2.01 -10.19 -19.38
CA ASN A 107 -1.62 -11.54 -18.94
C ASN A 107 -0.66 -11.53 -17.73
N ASN A 108 -0.21 -10.35 -17.28
CA ASN A 108 0.66 -10.17 -16.12
C ASN A 108 -0.13 -9.64 -14.90
N ALA A 109 0.46 -9.71 -13.73
CA ALA A 109 -0.18 -9.21 -12.53
C ALA A 109 -0.02 -7.68 -12.44
N VAL A 110 -1.03 -6.95 -12.86
CA VAL A 110 -1.12 -5.50 -12.64
C VAL A 110 -2.08 -5.26 -11.49
N GLU A 111 -1.59 -4.62 -10.43
CA GLU A 111 -2.28 -4.47 -9.16
C GLU A 111 -2.38 -3.01 -8.73
N TYR A 112 -3.40 -2.68 -7.96
CA TYR A 112 -3.70 -1.33 -7.49
C TYR A 112 -3.56 -1.23 -5.97
N PHE A 113 -2.75 -0.28 -5.49
CA PHE A 113 -2.47 -0.14 -4.07
C PHE A 113 -2.54 1.32 -3.62
N VAL A 114 -3.72 1.75 -3.21
CA VAL A 114 -3.96 3.12 -2.71
C VAL A 114 -4.61 3.08 -1.32
N SER A 115 -4.86 4.24 -0.72
CA SER A 115 -5.64 4.32 0.52
C SER A 115 -7.04 3.75 0.32
N TYR A 116 -7.44 2.79 1.16
CA TYR A 116 -8.75 2.14 1.09
C TYR A 116 -9.90 2.94 1.74
N TYR A 117 -9.63 4.16 2.21
CA TYR A 117 -10.66 5.01 2.76
C TYR A 117 -11.35 5.83 1.67
N ASP A 118 -12.69 5.78 1.60
CA ASP A 118 -13.48 6.73 0.81
C ASP A 118 -13.59 8.07 1.54
N TYR A 119 -13.75 7.98 2.85
CA TYR A 119 -13.73 9.12 3.75
C TYR A 119 -12.81 8.82 4.93
N TYR A 120 -12.02 9.80 5.34
CA TYR A 120 -11.09 9.67 6.45
C TYR A 120 -10.89 10.99 7.17
N THR A 121 -11.35 11.05 8.42
CA THR A 121 -10.99 12.09 9.38
C THR A 121 -10.04 11.47 10.40
N PRO A 122 -8.78 11.90 10.45
CA PRO A 122 -7.85 11.41 11.45
C PRO A 122 -8.24 11.88 12.84
N GLU A 123 -8.03 11.03 13.85
CA GLU A 123 -8.13 11.42 15.25
C GLU A 123 -7.20 12.61 15.55
N ALA A 124 -7.72 13.66 16.14
CA ALA A 124 -6.97 14.85 16.46
C ALA A 124 -7.50 15.54 17.72
N TYR A 125 -6.64 16.34 18.36
CA TYR A 125 -7.05 17.21 19.44
C TYR A 125 -6.57 18.63 19.19
N VAL A 126 -7.46 19.61 19.40
CA VAL A 126 -7.19 21.03 19.23
C VAL A 126 -7.18 21.69 20.63
N PRO A 127 -6.00 21.89 21.24
CA PRO A 127 -5.92 22.39 22.63
C PRO A 127 -6.56 23.76 22.84
N ARG A 128 -6.53 24.64 21.83
CA ARG A 128 -7.08 26.01 21.94
C ARG A 128 -8.60 26.04 22.16
N SER A 129 -9.32 25.08 21.60
CA SER A 129 -10.79 24.97 21.70
C SER A 129 -11.25 23.81 22.57
N ASP A 130 -10.31 23.08 23.18
CA ASP A 130 -10.57 21.83 23.93
C ASP A 130 -11.46 20.86 23.11
N THR A 131 -11.16 20.74 21.81
CA THR A 131 -11.97 19.95 20.90
C THR A 131 -11.25 18.66 20.52
N TYR A 132 -11.82 17.54 20.89
CA TYR A 132 -11.38 16.22 20.42
C TYR A 132 -12.17 15.83 19.17
N ILE A 133 -11.44 15.49 18.13
CA ILE A 133 -11.97 14.99 16.87
C ILE A 133 -11.75 13.47 16.85
N GLU A 134 -12.84 12.73 16.91
CA GLU A 134 -12.76 11.28 16.83
C GLU A 134 -12.38 10.83 15.41
N LYS A 135 -11.66 9.70 15.32
CA LYS A 135 -11.36 9.09 14.04
C LYS A 135 -12.65 8.61 13.39
N GLU A 136 -12.93 9.10 12.20
CA GLU A 136 -14.03 8.65 11.37
C GLU A 136 -13.50 8.15 10.03
N ALA A 137 -13.91 6.97 9.60
CA ALA A 137 -13.43 6.39 8.37
C ALA A 137 -14.48 5.48 7.74
N SER A 138 -14.63 5.58 6.42
CA SER A 138 -15.39 4.66 5.60
C SER A 138 -14.43 3.87 4.71
N ILE A 139 -14.45 2.55 4.82
CA ILE A 139 -13.58 1.66 4.05
C ILE A 139 -14.28 1.30 2.73
N ASN A 140 -13.55 1.46 1.64
CA ASN A 140 -13.94 0.95 0.33
C ASN A 140 -13.52 -0.52 0.22
N GLU A 141 -14.50 -1.41 0.27
CA GLU A 141 -14.29 -2.86 0.23
C GLU A 141 -13.58 -3.33 -1.06
N GLN A 142 -13.82 -2.66 -2.18
CA GLN A 142 -13.17 -3.00 -3.45
C GLN A 142 -11.69 -2.64 -3.44
N ILE A 143 -11.33 -1.47 -2.92
CA ILE A 143 -9.92 -1.06 -2.79
C ILE A 143 -9.20 -1.94 -1.76
N ASP A 144 -9.86 -2.30 -0.66
CA ASP A 144 -9.31 -3.23 0.33
C ASP A 144 -8.99 -4.59 -0.30
N ARG A 145 -9.92 -5.15 -1.08
CA ARG A 145 -9.69 -6.36 -1.87
C ARG A 145 -8.49 -6.24 -2.80
N MET A 146 -8.38 -5.12 -3.55
CA MET A 146 -7.26 -4.89 -4.46
C MET A 146 -5.92 -4.82 -3.73
N ARG A 147 -5.89 -4.28 -2.51
CA ARG A 147 -4.68 -4.28 -1.65
C ARG A 147 -4.29 -5.69 -1.23
N HIS A 148 -5.24 -6.55 -0.88
CA HIS A 148 -4.99 -7.97 -0.61
C HIS A 148 -4.50 -8.71 -1.85
N SER A 149 -5.06 -8.41 -3.02
CA SER A 149 -4.57 -8.96 -4.30
C SER A 149 -3.13 -8.54 -4.56
N ALA A 150 -2.78 -7.27 -4.36
CA ALA A 150 -1.44 -6.75 -4.58
C ALA A 150 -0.38 -7.43 -3.70
N THR A 151 -0.62 -7.54 -2.40
CA THR A 151 0.33 -8.20 -1.48
C THR A 151 0.45 -9.69 -1.77
N ARG A 152 -0.66 -10.38 -2.10
CA ARG A 152 -0.64 -11.77 -2.53
C ARG A 152 0.18 -11.94 -3.80
N SER A 153 -0.05 -11.12 -4.82
CA SER A 153 0.68 -11.20 -6.09
C SER A 153 2.18 -11.02 -5.90
N LEU A 154 2.62 -10.09 -5.04
CA LEU A 154 4.05 -9.92 -4.71
C LEU A 154 4.67 -11.15 -4.04
N LEU A 155 3.89 -11.91 -3.25
CA LEU A 155 4.36 -13.13 -2.59
C LEU A 155 4.32 -14.37 -3.50
N GLU A 156 3.45 -14.41 -4.52
CA GLU A 156 3.21 -15.61 -5.34
C GLU A 156 3.77 -15.51 -6.76
N ARG A 157 4.07 -14.30 -7.27
CA ARG A 157 4.45 -14.06 -8.66
C ARG A 157 5.71 -13.19 -8.77
N ASP A 158 6.40 -13.31 -9.92
CA ASP A 158 7.57 -12.49 -10.28
C ASP A 158 7.23 -11.38 -11.28
N ASP A 159 6.12 -11.53 -12.01
CA ASP A 159 5.66 -10.63 -13.06
C ASP A 159 4.62 -9.63 -12.54
N VAL A 160 4.98 -8.84 -11.54
CA VAL A 160 4.05 -7.95 -10.81
C VAL A 160 4.37 -6.49 -11.09
N ILE A 161 3.35 -5.72 -11.48
CA ILE A 161 3.36 -4.26 -11.54
C ILE A 161 2.38 -3.74 -10.50
N ILE A 162 2.86 -2.99 -9.51
CA ILE A 162 2.00 -2.30 -8.55
C ILE A 162 1.90 -0.84 -8.94
N VAL A 163 0.68 -0.34 -9.10
CA VAL A 163 0.42 1.10 -9.20
C VAL A 163 -0.12 1.58 -7.86
N ALA A 164 0.64 2.45 -7.20
CA ALA A 164 0.37 2.90 -5.84
C ALA A 164 0.31 4.42 -5.72
N SER A 165 -0.41 4.90 -4.72
CA SER A 165 -0.27 6.29 -4.24
C SER A 165 0.73 6.34 -3.09
N VAL A 166 1.02 7.54 -2.57
CA VAL A 166 1.88 7.73 -1.39
C VAL A 166 1.42 6.96 -0.14
N SER A 167 0.21 6.39 -0.15
CA SER A 167 -0.25 5.51 0.94
C SER A 167 0.60 4.25 1.12
N CYS A 168 1.42 3.87 0.15
CA CYS A 168 2.33 2.73 0.22
C CYS A 168 3.47 2.90 1.26
N ILE A 169 3.77 4.14 1.70
CA ILE A 169 4.75 4.40 2.77
C ILE A 169 4.16 4.30 4.18
N TYR A 170 2.85 4.05 4.31
CA TYR A 170 2.21 3.81 5.60
C TYR A 170 2.34 2.35 6.02
N GLY A 171 2.29 2.13 7.35
CA GLY A 171 2.37 0.79 7.92
C GLY A 171 1.34 -0.16 7.30
N LEU A 172 1.85 -1.34 6.92
CA LEU A 172 1.08 -2.45 6.34
C LEU A 172 1.28 -3.65 7.22
N GLY A 173 1.17 -4.39 7.82
CA GLY A 173 1.58 -5.53 8.63
C GLY A 173 2.92 -6.13 8.22
N SER A 174 3.55 -6.84 9.12
CA SER A 174 4.83 -7.52 8.86
C SER A 174 4.69 -8.54 7.73
N VAL A 175 5.54 -8.44 6.72
CA VAL A 175 5.64 -9.43 5.62
C VAL A 175 5.87 -10.82 6.16
N GLU A 176 6.74 -10.94 7.16
CA GLU A 176 7.08 -12.22 7.78
C GLU A 176 5.86 -12.84 8.48
N ALA A 177 5.10 -12.05 9.24
CA ALA A 177 3.87 -12.53 9.87
C ALA A 177 2.81 -12.88 8.83
N TYR A 178 2.55 -11.99 7.86
CA TYR A 178 1.55 -12.19 6.82
C TYR A 178 1.84 -13.42 5.93
N SER A 179 3.10 -13.64 5.56
CA SER A 179 3.51 -14.78 4.73
C SER A 179 3.46 -16.12 5.46
N LYS A 180 3.68 -16.13 6.78
CA LYS A 180 3.56 -17.33 7.63
C LYS A 180 2.10 -17.64 7.99
N MET A 181 1.24 -16.62 8.08
CA MET A 181 -0.18 -16.76 8.38
C MET A 181 -0.96 -17.10 7.11
N THR A 182 -0.75 -18.34 6.65
CA THR A 182 -1.37 -18.88 5.43
C THR A 182 -1.83 -20.31 5.65
N LEU A 183 -2.81 -20.75 4.88
CA LEU A 183 -3.25 -22.14 4.82
C LEU A 183 -3.05 -22.67 3.40
N THR A 184 -2.22 -23.69 3.27
CA THR A 184 -2.03 -24.40 1.99
C THR A 184 -2.86 -25.66 2.01
N LEU A 185 -3.77 -25.79 1.05
CA LEU A 185 -4.62 -26.96 0.86
C LEU A 185 -4.24 -27.65 -0.45
N LYS A 186 -3.99 -28.96 -0.38
CA LYS A 186 -3.60 -29.76 -1.54
C LYS A 186 -4.53 -30.95 -1.72
N LYS A 187 -5.07 -31.11 -2.94
CA LYS A 187 -5.93 -32.24 -3.32
C LYS A 187 -5.23 -33.56 -3.06
N ASN A 188 -5.99 -34.55 -2.60
CA ASN A 188 -5.54 -35.89 -2.23
C ASN A 188 -4.61 -35.99 -1.02
N HIS A 189 -4.46 -34.92 -0.24
CA HIS A 189 -3.75 -34.93 1.05
C HIS A 189 -4.74 -35.00 2.21
N ASN A 190 -4.27 -35.51 3.36
CA ASN A 190 -5.06 -35.54 4.57
C ASN A 190 -5.00 -34.16 5.25
N HIS A 191 -6.17 -33.65 5.59
CA HIS A 191 -6.38 -32.38 6.28
C HIS A 191 -7.50 -32.55 7.31
N ASN A 192 -7.22 -32.36 8.58
CA ASN A 192 -8.24 -32.41 9.60
C ASN A 192 -9.20 -31.22 9.43
N ARG A 193 -10.50 -31.52 9.35
CA ARG A 193 -11.56 -30.54 9.11
C ARG A 193 -11.61 -29.45 10.19
N GLU A 194 -11.48 -29.85 11.47
CA GLU A 194 -11.54 -28.91 12.58
C GLU A 194 -10.32 -27.99 12.60
N GLU A 195 -9.14 -28.49 12.22
CA GLU A 195 -7.93 -27.71 12.08
C GLU A 195 -8.05 -26.69 10.95
N ILE A 196 -8.68 -27.05 9.81
CA ILE A 196 -8.96 -26.09 8.74
C ILE A 196 -9.86 -24.96 9.25
N ILE A 197 -10.97 -25.30 9.93
CA ILE A 197 -11.91 -24.31 10.48
C ILE A 197 -11.22 -23.41 11.50
N LYS A 198 -10.43 -23.97 12.40
CA LYS A 198 -9.65 -23.22 13.38
C LYS A 198 -8.65 -22.27 12.67
N THR A 199 -8.04 -22.74 11.60
CA THR A 199 -7.10 -21.92 10.81
C THR A 199 -7.83 -20.79 10.10
N PHE A 200 -9.02 -21.00 9.53
CA PHE A 200 -9.84 -19.91 8.97
C PHE A 200 -10.09 -18.80 9.98
N VAL A 201 -10.47 -19.17 11.22
CA VAL A 201 -10.68 -18.18 12.29
C VAL A 201 -9.37 -17.47 12.66
N ASN A 202 -8.27 -18.20 12.77
CA ASN A 202 -6.94 -17.62 13.05
C ASN A 202 -6.50 -16.66 11.94
N LEU A 203 -6.87 -16.92 10.67
CA LEU A 203 -6.65 -16.05 9.52
C LEU A 203 -7.65 -14.89 9.44
N GLN A 204 -8.46 -14.67 10.49
CA GLN A 204 -9.45 -13.59 10.61
C GLN A 204 -10.63 -13.68 9.64
N TYR A 205 -10.95 -14.88 9.12
CA TYR A 205 -12.20 -15.13 8.41
C TYR A 205 -13.34 -15.35 9.41
N LYS A 206 -14.50 -14.78 9.13
CA LYS A 206 -15.67 -14.88 10.00
C LYS A 206 -16.59 -16.01 9.50
N ARG A 207 -17.07 -16.85 10.41
CA ARG A 207 -18.11 -17.83 10.06
C ARG A 207 -19.44 -17.12 9.85
N ASN A 208 -20.03 -17.31 8.69
CA ASN A 208 -21.37 -16.82 8.38
C ASN A 208 -22.08 -17.79 7.44
N ASP A 209 -22.94 -18.64 7.99
CA ASP A 209 -23.61 -19.69 7.24
C ASP A 209 -24.84 -19.14 6.46
N GLN A 210 -25.34 -17.94 6.81
CA GLN A 210 -26.50 -17.31 6.19
C GLN A 210 -26.12 -16.32 5.07
N ASN A 211 -25.23 -15.39 5.39
CA ASN A 211 -24.80 -14.35 4.47
C ASN A 211 -23.31 -14.57 4.09
N PHE A 212 -23.08 -15.03 2.86
CA PHE A 212 -21.77 -15.41 2.38
C PHE A 212 -21.18 -14.34 1.47
N TYR A 213 -20.17 -13.66 1.97
CA TYR A 213 -19.48 -12.55 1.28
C TYR A 213 -17.97 -12.61 1.54
N ARG A 214 -17.21 -11.77 0.89
CA ARG A 214 -15.74 -11.68 1.01
C ARG A 214 -15.30 -11.61 2.48
N GLY A 215 -14.29 -12.41 2.85
CA GLY A 215 -13.78 -12.50 4.23
C GLY A 215 -14.60 -13.38 5.16
N THR A 216 -15.58 -14.15 4.62
CA THR A 216 -16.35 -15.12 5.39
C THR A 216 -16.13 -16.55 4.92
N PHE A 217 -16.44 -17.48 5.79
CA PHE A 217 -16.56 -18.90 5.44
C PHE A 217 -17.85 -19.48 6.00
N ARG A 218 -18.31 -20.56 5.39
CA ARG A 218 -19.50 -21.32 5.84
C ARG A 218 -19.25 -22.82 5.77
N VAL A 219 -20.04 -23.56 6.54
CA VAL A 219 -19.91 -25.00 6.67
C VAL A 219 -21.22 -25.67 6.27
N ARG A 220 -21.19 -26.50 5.23
CA ARG A 220 -22.38 -27.22 4.70
C ARG A 220 -22.07 -28.70 4.50
N GLY A 221 -22.44 -29.52 5.47
CA GLY A 221 -22.16 -30.95 5.46
C GLY A 221 -20.64 -31.20 5.39
N GLU A 222 -20.16 -31.92 4.38
CA GLU A 222 -18.74 -32.20 4.15
C GLU A 222 -18.00 -31.07 3.43
N ASN A 223 -18.70 -30.03 3.02
CA ASN A 223 -18.12 -28.90 2.30
C ASN A 223 -17.78 -27.76 3.23
N LEU A 224 -16.58 -27.25 3.10
CA LEU A 224 -16.14 -25.96 3.64
C LEU A 224 -16.10 -24.97 2.48
N GLU A 225 -16.84 -23.90 2.57
CA GLU A 225 -16.82 -22.84 1.56
C GLU A 225 -16.21 -21.58 2.15
N ILE A 226 -15.26 -20.98 1.44
CA ILE A 226 -14.56 -19.76 1.87
C ILE A 226 -14.53 -18.75 0.76
N PHE A 227 -14.73 -17.47 1.10
CA PHE A 227 -14.61 -16.35 0.18
C PHE A 227 -13.31 -15.59 0.49
N PRO A 228 -12.21 -15.87 -0.25
CA PRO A 228 -10.92 -15.25 0.00
C PRO A 228 -10.94 -13.73 -0.12
N SER A 229 -10.13 -13.06 0.70
CA SER A 229 -10.08 -11.59 0.78
C SER A 229 -9.64 -10.89 -0.52
N HIS A 230 -8.92 -11.58 -1.39
CA HIS A 230 -8.39 -11.05 -2.66
C HIS A 230 -9.30 -11.29 -3.86
N LEU A 231 -10.36 -12.10 -3.73
CA LEU A 231 -11.30 -12.40 -4.80
C LEU A 231 -12.52 -11.45 -4.76
N ASP A 232 -13.10 -11.20 -5.93
CA ASP A 232 -14.23 -10.27 -6.08
C ASP A 232 -15.58 -11.00 -6.13
N ASP A 233 -15.67 -11.94 -7.06
CA ASP A 233 -16.89 -12.62 -7.47
C ASP A 233 -16.76 -14.16 -7.46
N ARG A 234 -15.71 -14.67 -6.83
CA ARG A 234 -15.41 -16.11 -6.76
C ARG A 234 -15.11 -16.54 -5.33
N ALA A 235 -15.55 -17.73 -5.02
CA ALA A 235 -15.28 -18.37 -3.73
C ALA A 235 -14.74 -19.80 -3.95
N TRP A 236 -14.15 -20.38 -2.92
CA TRP A 236 -13.62 -21.73 -2.98
C TRP A 236 -14.49 -22.68 -2.17
N ARG A 237 -14.79 -23.85 -2.76
CA ARG A 237 -15.44 -24.99 -2.10
C ARG A 237 -14.42 -26.11 -1.91
N ILE A 238 -14.25 -26.54 -0.69
CA ILE A 238 -13.32 -27.57 -0.25
C ILE A 238 -14.15 -28.74 0.21
N THR A 239 -14.09 -29.86 -0.53
CA THR A 239 -14.83 -31.09 -0.21
C THR A 239 -13.90 -32.09 0.46
N LEU A 240 -14.28 -32.56 1.64
CA LEU A 240 -13.55 -33.53 2.41
C LEU A 240 -14.34 -34.84 2.49
N PHE A 241 -13.66 -35.98 2.41
CA PHE A 241 -14.21 -37.29 2.77
C PHE A 241 -13.40 -37.84 3.95
N GLY A 242 -13.97 -37.79 5.15
CA GLY A 242 -13.20 -37.89 6.37
C GLY A 242 -12.13 -36.81 6.44
N ASP A 243 -10.88 -37.20 6.63
CA ASP A 243 -9.73 -36.28 6.62
C ASP A 243 -9.08 -36.10 5.25
N LYS A 244 -9.56 -36.77 4.21
CA LYS A 244 -9.00 -36.66 2.86
C LYS A 244 -9.65 -35.53 2.08
N LEU A 245 -8.85 -34.59 1.59
CA LEU A 245 -9.31 -33.51 0.72
C LEU A 245 -9.47 -34.02 -0.71
N GLU A 246 -10.72 -34.16 -1.17
CA GLU A 246 -11.04 -34.73 -2.48
C GLU A 246 -11.05 -33.69 -3.59
N LYS A 247 -11.62 -32.51 -3.31
CA LYS A 247 -11.81 -31.46 -4.32
C LYS A 247 -11.58 -30.08 -3.75
N ILE A 248 -11.02 -29.20 -4.59
CA ILE A 248 -10.95 -27.76 -4.39
C ILE A 248 -11.53 -27.11 -5.64
N GLU A 249 -12.73 -26.55 -5.53
CA GLU A 249 -13.45 -25.96 -6.64
C GLU A 249 -13.57 -24.44 -6.42
N GLU A 250 -13.37 -23.69 -7.50
CA GLU A 250 -13.79 -22.29 -7.56
C GLU A 250 -15.22 -22.22 -8.09
N PHE A 251 -16.04 -21.40 -7.49
CA PHE A 251 -17.43 -21.25 -7.88
C PHE A 251 -17.92 -19.81 -7.73
N ASP A 252 -18.96 -19.48 -8.50
CA ASP A 252 -19.68 -18.25 -8.35
C ASP A 252 -20.61 -18.33 -7.12
N PRO A 253 -20.44 -17.47 -6.08
CA PRO A 253 -21.24 -17.57 -4.85
C PRO A 253 -22.72 -17.20 -5.04
N LEU A 254 -23.11 -16.52 -6.14
CA LEU A 254 -24.48 -16.16 -6.46
C LEU A 254 -25.22 -17.33 -7.12
N THR A 255 -24.63 -17.92 -8.14
CA THR A 255 -25.27 -19.02 -8.91
C THR A 255 -24.94 -20.40 -8.34
N GLY A 256 -23.82 -20.55 -7.65
CA GLY A 256 -23.28 -21.83 -7.19
C GLY A 256 -22.50 -22.61 -8.24
N ASP A 257 -22.40 -22.07 -9.47
CA ASP A 257 -21.78 -22.74 -10.61
C ASP A 257 -20.26 -22.83 -10.43
N LYS A 258 -19.72 -24.01 -10.72
CA LYS A 258 -18.29 -24.24 -10.74
C LYS A 258 -17.65 -23.48 -11.90
N THR A 259 -16.60 -22.70 -11.61
CA THR A 259 -15.83 -21.96 -12.62
C THR A 259 -14.47 -22.60 -12.88
N ASN A 260 -13.85 -23.19 -11.86
CA ASN A 260 -12.52 -23.80 -11.99
C ASN A 260 -12.33 -24.94 -10.97
N GLU A 261 -11.23 -25.69 -11.10
CA GLU A 261 -10.79 -26.71 -10.13
C GLU A 261 -9.28 -26.58 -9.91
N PHE A 262 -8.86 -26.66 -8.66
CA PHE A 262 -7.46 -26.53 -8.28
C PHE A 262 -6.91 -27.81 -7.67
N ASN A 263 -5.64 -28.10 -7.95
CA ASN A 263 -4.89 -29.15 -7.25
C ASN A 263 -4.27 -28.64 -5.94
N LEU A 264 -4.04 -27.33 -5.85
CA LEU A 264 -3.45 -26.67 -4.69
C LEU A 264 -3.94 -25.24 -4.64
N VAL A 265 -4.31 -24.78 -3.45
CA VAL A 265 -4.59 -23.37 -3.17
C VAL A 265 -3.86 -22.94 -1.90
N LYS A 266 -3.52 -21.65 -1.83
CA LYS A 266 -2.95 -21.02 -0.64
C LYS A 266 -3.81 -19.84 -0.25
N LEU A 267 -4.39 -19.93 0.93
CA LEU A 267 -5.23 -18.90 1.52
C LEU A 267 -4.39 -17.99 2.39
N TYR A 268 -4.50 -16.70 2.20
CA TYR A 268 -3.89 -15.66 2.99
C TYR A 268 -4.87 -15.11 4.03
N ALA A 269 -4.34 -14.43 5.04
CA ALA A 269 -5.16 -13.80 6.07
C ALA A 269 -6.10 -12.72 5.50
N ASN A 270 -7.25 -12.57 6.14
CA ASN A 270 -8.27 -11.57 5.79
C ASN A 270 -7.94 -10.16 6.32
N SER A 271 -6.76 -9.96 6.86
CA SER A 271 -6.23 -8.66 7.30
C SER A 271 -4.72 -8.64 7.15
N HIS A 272 -4.18 -7.49 6.74
CA HIS A 272 -2.73 -7.27 6.75
C HIS A 272 -2.18 -7.11 8.19
N TYR A 273 -3.01 -6.64 9.11
CA TYR A 273 -2.68 -6.47 10.53
C TYR A 273 -3.00 -7.73 11.32
N ILE A 274 -2.33 -8.83 10.96
CA ILE A 274 -2.49 -10.08 11.69
C ILE A 274 -1.32 -10.29 12.63
N THR A 275 -1.63 -10.61 13.88
CA THR A 275 -0.62 -10.82 14.92
C THR A 275 -0.88 -12.18 15.58
N PRO A 276 0.11 -13.07 15.61
CA PRO A 276 -0.02 -14.35 16.32
C PRO A 276 -0.33 -14.15 17.81
N LYS A 277 -1.14 -15.03 18.39
CA LYS A 277 -1.58 -14.91 19.79
C LYS A 277 -0.44 -14.73 20.80
N PRO A 278 0.69 -15.45 20.75
CA PRO A 278 1.81 -15.21 21.66
C PRO A 278 2.39 -13.80 21.59
N THR A 279 2.36 -13.19 20.41
CA THR A 279 2.80 -11.80 20.20
C THR A 279 1.79 -10.81 20.78
N ILE A 280 0.48 -11.11 20.71
CA ILE A 280 -0.56 -10.30 21.34
C ILE A 280 -0.38 -10.31 22.86
N ASP A 281 -0.18 -11.49 23.47
CA ASP A 281 0.01 -11.63 24.91
C ASP A 281 1.24 -10.81 25.38
N GLN A 282 2.35 -10.86 24.63
CA GLN A 282 3.53 -10.05 24.92
C GLN A 282 3.26 -8.55 24.75
N ALA A 283 2.52 -8.17 23.70
CA ALA A 283 2.17 -6.76 23.43
C ALA A 283 1.33 -6.18 24.58
N ILE A 284 0.38 -6.93 25.13
CA ILE A 284 -0.43 -6.53 26.28
C ILE A 284 0.44 -6.22 27.50
N ILE A 285 1.47 -7.04 27.76
CA ILE A 285 2.40 -6.81 28.87
C ILE A 285 3.18 -5.50 28.66
N GLU A 286 3.70 -5.28 27.46
CA GLU A 286 4.48 -4.08 27.16
C GLU A 286 3.62 -2.80 27.15
N ILE A 287 2.38 -2.86 26.66
CA ILE A 287 1.42 -1.76 26.71
C ILE A 287 1.09 -1.39 28.17
N LYS A 288 0.87 -2.38 29.06
CA LYS A 288 0.64 -2.15 30.48
C LYS A 288 1.84 -1.46 31.14
N LYS A 289 3.07 -1.87 30.82
CA LYS A 289 4.30 -1.24 31.33
C LYS A 289 4.43 0.21 30.88
N GLU A 290 4.21 0.50 29.59
CA GLU A 290 4.24 1.88 29.08
C GLU A 290 3.19 2.73 29.77
N LEU A 291 1.95 2.24 29.90
CA LEU A 291 0.88 2.92 30.61
C LEU A 291 1.29 3.32 32.02
N ASP A 292 1.83 2.40 32.80
CA ASP A 292 2.25 2.66 34.19
C ASP A 292 3.34 3.72 34.24
N GLN A 293 4.33 3.69 33.35
CA GLN A 293 5.38 4.70 33.25
C GLN A 293 4.83 6.09 32.94
N VAL A 294 3.94 6.19 31.96
CA VAL A 294 3.32 7.46 31.55
C VAL A 294 2.42 8.01 32.66
N LEU A 295 1.66 7.17 33.36
CA LEU A 295 0.82 7.59 34.47
C LEU A 295 1.63 8.13 35.64
N ILE A 296 2.80 7.54 35.93
CA ILE A 296 3.74 8.08 36.95
C ILE A 296 4.24 9.45 36.53
N GLN A 297 4.61 9.63 35.26
CA GLN A 297 5.08 10.90 34.75
C GLN A 297 3.98 11.98 34.79
N TYR A 298 2.77 11.67 34.33
CA TYR A 298 1.65 12.61 34.38
C TYR A 298 1.28 13.05 35.79
N LYS A 299 1.37 12.13 36.78
CA LYS A 299 1.16 12.48 38.17
C LYS A 299 2.24 13.44 38.69
N LYS A 300 3.51 13.23 38.32
CA LYS A 300 4.61 14.14 38.68
C LYS A 300 4.41 15.54 38.08
N ASP A 301 3.89 15.60 36.86
CA ASP A 301 3.65 16.83 36.12
C ASP A 301 2.30 17.49 36.47
N ASN A 302 1.57 16.94 37.45
CA ASN A 302 0.23 17.37 37.88
C ASN A 302 -0.84 17.35 36.79
N LYS A 303 -0.69 16.47 35.80
CA LYS A 303 -1.62 16.22 34.69
C LYS A 303 -2.63 15.12 35.06
N LEU A 304 -3.51 15.41 36.01
CA LEU A 304 -4.41 14.38 36.57
C LEU A 304 -5.53 13.99 35.61
N LEU A 305 -6.04 14.94 34.81
CA LEU A 305 -7.09 14.69 33.83
C LEU A 305 -6.56 13.82 32.69
N GLU A 306 -5.37 14.15 32.18
CA GLU A 306 -4.71 13.37 31.12
C GLU A 306 -4.39 11.95 31.61
N ALA A 307 -3.96 11.80 32.86
CA ALA A 307 -3.69 10.51 33.47
C ALA A 307 -4.95 9.64 33.57
N GLN A 308 -6.08 10.23 33.99
CA GLN A 308 -7.35 9.51 34.07
C GLN A 308 -7.82 9.09 32.70
N ARG A 309 -7.87 10.01 31.75
CA ARG A 309 -8.30 9.78 30.36
C ARG A 309 -7.49 8.65 29.71
N LEU A 310 -6.17 8.72 29.79
CA LEU A 310 -5.29 7.70 29.21
C LEU A 310 -5.50 6.34 29.86
N LYS A 311 -5.63 6.30 31.18
CA LYS A 311 -5.84 5.06 31.93
C LYS A 311 -7.14 4.37 31.53
N GLU A 312 -8.25 5.09 31.48
CA GLU A 312 -9.57 4.55 31.15
C GLU A 312 -9.57 4.03 29.71
N ARG A 313 -9.07 4.82 28.76
CA ARG A 313 -9.01 4.42 27.35
C ARG A 313 -8.13 3.21 27.14
N THR A 314 -6.91 3.20 27.64
CA THR A 314 -5.99 2.10 27.43
C THR A 314 -6.48 0.80 28.09
N LYS A 315 -7.11 0.87 29.25
CA LYS A 315 -7.71 -0.31 29.88
C LYS A 315 -8.82 -0.92 29.03
N PHE A 316 -9.72 -0.07 28.53
CA PHE A 316 -10.80 -0.52 27.64
C PHE A 316 -10.23 -1.17 26.36
N ASP A 317 -9.25 -0.54 25.73
CA ASP A 317 -8.60 -1.08 24.53
C ASP A 317 -7.94 -2.46 24.83
N LEU A 318 -7.28 -2.61 25.97
CA LEU A 318 -6.67 -3.88 26.40
C LEU A 318 -7.71 -4.99 26.65
N GLU A 319 -8.83 -4.68 27.29
CA GLU A 319 -9.94 -5.64 27.50
C GLU A 319 -10.49 -6.13 26.16
N MET A 320 -10.64 -5.23 25.19
CA MET A 320 -11.09 -5.61 23.84
C MET A 320 -10.05 -6.49 23.12
N ILE A 321 -8.76 -6.17 23.22
CA ILE A 321 -7.68 -6.96 22.61
C ILE A 321 -7.61 -8.35 23.24
N GLU A 322 -7.74 -8.47 24.57
CA GLU A 322 -7.77 -9.77 25.28
C GLU A 322 -8.97 -10.62 24.85
N ALA A 323 -10.16 -10.00 24.70
CA ALA A 323 -11.40 -10.71 24.38
C ALA A 323 -11.53 -11.10 22.91
N THR A 324 -11.11 -10.22 21.97
CA THR A 324 -11.41 -10.35 20.54
C THR A 324 -10.17 -10.36 19.64
N GLY A 325 -8.99 -10.09 20.20
CA GLY A 325 -7.73 -9.92 19.46
C GLY A 325 -7.60 -8.57 18.75
N THR A 326 -8.55 -7.64 18.93
CA THR A 326 -8.56 -6.33 18.28
C THR A 326 -9.26 -5.27 19.12
N CYS A 327 -9.05 -3.99 18.80
CA CYS A 327 -9.81 -2.87 19.36
C CYS A 327 -9.93 -1.72 18.35
N ALA A 328 -10.79 -0.74 18.62
CA ALA A 328 -10.88 0.49 17.81
C ALA A 328 -9.58 1.29 17.93
N GLY A 329 -8.88 1.48 16.80
CA GLY A 329 -7.59 2.14 16.76
C GLY A 329 -6.41 1.25 17.16
N ILE A 330 -6.52 -0.07 16.95
CA ILE A 330 -5.46 -1.05 17.25
C ILE A 330 -4.10 -0.68 16.62
N GLU A 331 -4.12 0.05 15.52
CA GLU A 331 -2.91 0.55 14.86
C GLU A 331 -2.05 1.44 15.76
N ASN A 332 -2.63 2.09 16.78
CA ASN A 332 -1.87 2.90 17.73
C ASN A 332 -0.93 2.05 18.62
N TYR A 333 -1.17 0.75 18.69
CA TYR A 333 -0.33 -0.23 19.39
C TYR A 333 0.58 -1.02 18.44
N SER A 334 0.70 -0.61 17.17
CA SER A 334 1.42 -1.33 16.12
C SER A 334 2.88 -1.61 16.47
N ARG A 335 3.56 -0.75 17.24
CA ARG A 335 4.92 -0.98 17.73
C ARG A 335 5.03 -2.31 18.48
N TYR A 336 4.14 -2.54 19.43
CA TYR A 336 4.12 -3.75 20.25
C TYR A 336 3.63 -4.97 19.48
N LEU A 337 2.59 -4.80 18.64
CA LEU A 337 2.02 -5.88 17.83
C LEU A 337 2.98 -6.38 16.74
N SER A 338 3.96 -5.57 16.35
CA SER A 338 5.00 -5.97 15.39
C SER A 338 6.36 -6.26 16.04
N GLY A 339 6.49 -6.14 17.38
CA GLY A 339 7.72 -6.39 18.11
C GLY A 339 8.84 -5.39 17.82
N ARG A 340 8.52 -4.20 17.30
CA ARG A 340 9.48 -3.15 16.97
C ARG A 340 9.97 -2.39 18.20
N LYS A 341 11.18 -1.86 18.09
CA LYS A 341 11.72 -0.92 19.07
C LYS A 341 11.17 0.49 18.83
N GLU A 342 11.31 1.34 19.83
CA GLU A 342 10.92 2.74 19.72
C GLU A 342 11.64 3.44 18.56
N GLY A 343 10.89 4.17 17.73
CA GLY A 343 11.40 4.91 16.59
C GLY A 343 11.70 4.08 15.34
N GLU A 344 11.63 2.75 15.40
CA GLU A 344 11.80 1.90 14.20
C GLU A 344 10.67 2.15 13.19
N PRO A 345 10.99 2.16 11.86
CA PRO A 345 9.98 2.35 10.83
C PRO A 345 8.96 1.20 10.84
N PRO A 346 7.67 1.49 10.53
CA PRO A 346 6.70 0.44 10.36
C PRO A 346 7.00 -0.38 9.10
N PRO A 347 6.67 -1.67 9.05
CA PRO A 347 6.70 -2.43 7.81
C PRO A 347 5.68 -1.86 6.83
N THR A 348 6.10 -1.65 5.59
CA THR A 348 5.32 -1.00 4.52
C THR A 348 5.24 -1.91 3.29
N LEU A 349 4.69 -1.39 2.20
CA LEU A 349 4.66 -2.13 0.93
C LEU A 349 6.07 -2.41 0.39
N PHE A 350 7.07 -1.59 0.72
CA PHE A 350 8.44 -1.72 0.21
C PHE A 350 9.13 -3.02 0.64
N GLU A 351 8.80 -3.55 1.81
CA GLU A 351 9.33 -4.83 2.28
C GLU A 351 8.80 -6.04 1.51
N TYR A 352 7.65 -5.91 0.83
CA TYR A 352 7.09 -6.97 0.00
C TYR A 352 7.79 -7.13 -1.36
N PHE A 353 8.50 -6.09 -1.80
CA PHE A 353 9.17 -6.10 -3.11
C PHE A 353 10.51 -6.83 -3.08
N PRO A 354 10.85 -7.57 -4.15
CA PRO A 354 12.18 -8.13 -4.33
C PRO A 354 13.22 -7.03 -4.63
N ASP A 355 14.50 -7.34 -4.38
CA ASP A 355 15.62 -6.39 -4.51
C ASP A 355 15.84 -5.85 -5.92
N ASN A 356 15.37 -6.60 -6.93
CA ASN A 356 15.49 -6.22 -8.33
C ASN A 356 14.30 -5.40 -8.85
N THR A 357 13.43 -4.90 -7.99
CA THR A 357 12.27 -4.10 -8.40
C THR A 357 12.73 -2.80 -9.05
N LEU A 358 12.03 -2.36 -10.10
CA LEU A 358 12.21 -1.05 -10.71
C LEU A 358 11.11 -0.11 -10.22
N ILE A 359 11.48 1.08 -9.75
CA ILE A 359 10.54 2.06 -9.24
C ILE A 359 10.39 3.20 -10.26
N PHE A 360 9.15 3.54 -10.57
CA PHE A 360 8.79 4.75 -11.32
C PHE A 360 8.07 5.71 -10.38
N VAL A 361 8.53 6.95 -10.33
CA VAL A 361 7.86 8.01 -9.57
C VAL A 361 7.22 8.95 -10.58
N ASP A 362 5.93 8.76 -10.82
CA ASP A 362 5.18 9.58 -11.76
C ASP A 362 4.85 10.95 -11.18
N GLU A 363 4.85 11.97 -12.04
CA GLU A 363 4.74 13.37 -11.65
C GLU A 363 5.66 13.69 -10.45
N SER A 364 6.94 13.33 -10.57
CA SER A 364 7.92 13.33 -9.48
C SER A 364 8.04 14.68 -8.78
N HIS A 365 7.85 15.78 -9.49
CA HIS A 365 7.85 17.15 -8.94
C HIS A 365 6.74 17.37 -7.89
N VAL A 366 5.70 16.53 -7.86
CA VAL A 366 4.63 16.53 -6.85
C VAL A 366 4.85 15.38 -5.86
N THR A 367 5.12 14.17 -6.36
CA THR A 367 5.18 12.93 -5.56
C THR A 367 6.33 12.95 -4.56
N VAL A 368 7.52 13.42 -4.95
CA VAL A 368 8.69 13.49 -4.05
C VAL A 368 8.47 14.47 -2.89
N PRO A 369 8.00 15.71 -3.10
CA PRO A 369 7.64 16.59 -1.99
C PRO A 369 6.55 16.04 -1.06
N GLN A 370 5.56 15.31 -1.60
CA GLN A 370 4.55 14.64 -0.76
C GLN A 370 5.17 13.59 0.15
N LEU A 371 6.04 12.72 -0.36
CA LEU A 371 6.75 11.73 0.44
C LEU A 371 7.51 12.39 1.60
N ASN A 372 8.11 13.55 1.37
CA ASN A 372 8.82 14.31 2.40
C ASN A 372 7.87 14.94 3.44
N GLY A 373 6.70 15.39 3.01
CA GLY A 373 5.75 16.11 3.88
C GLY A 373 4.93 15.21 4.82
N MET A 374 4.68 13.95 4.44
CA MET A 374 3.73 13.06 5.12
C MET A 374 4.06 12.81 6.60
N TYR A 375 5.32 12.55 6.91
CA TYR A 375 5.75 12.24 8.28
C TYR A 375 5.50 13.39 9.26
N LYS A 376 5.85 14.63 8.86
CA LYS A 376 5.80 15.80 9.78
C LYS A 376 4.39 16.09 10.25
N GLY A 377 3.41 16.02 9.37
CA GLY A 377 2.00 16.26 9.69
C GLY A 377 1.44 15.21 10.65
N ASP A 378 1.69 13.93 10.36
CA ASP A 378 1.24 12.81 11.20
C ASP A 378 1.88 12.85 12.60
N HIS A 379 3.19 13.08 12.67
CA HIS A 379 3.93 13.18 13.93
C HIS A 379 3.41 14.30 14.83
N SER A 380 3.22 15.52 14.29
CA SER A 380 2.73 16.67 15.06
C SER A 380 1.36 16.39 15.67
N ARG A 381 0.45 15.82 14.90
CA ARG A 381 -0.90 15.44 15.34
C ARG A 381 -0.87 14.40 16.48
N LYS A 382 -0.10 13.33 16.32
CA LYS A 382 0.00 12.24 17.30
C LYS A 382 0.71 12.68 18.58
N LYS A 383 1.72 13.54 18.45
CA LYS A 383 2.38 14.15 19.60
C LYS A 383 1.38 14.89 20.50
N THR A 384 0.49 15.69 19.90
CA THR A 384 -0.57 16.38 20.66
C THR A 384 -1.51 15.38 21.33
N LEU A 385 -1.95 14.30 20.66
CA LEU A 385 -2.78 13.28 21.28
C LEU A 385 -2.10 12.59 22.48
N ALA A 386 -0.80 12.32 22.38
CA ALA A 386 -0.03 11.75 23.48
C ALA A 386 0.16 12.76 24.63
N GLU A 387 0.48 14.01 24.35
CA GLU A 387 0.71 15.05 25.38
C GLU A 387 -0.54 15.35 26.23
N TYR A 388 -1.74 15.17 25.65
CA TYR A 388 -3.03 15.44 26.31
C TYR A 388 -3.76 14.15 26.75
N GLY A 389 -3.08 13.02 26.82
CA GLY A 389 -3.60 11.78 27.41
C GLY A 389 -4.65 11.05 26.57
N PHE A 390 -4.78 11.31 25.28
CA PHE A 390 -5.70 10.57 24.40
C PHE A 390 -5.09 9.26 23.91
N ARG A 391 -3.76 9.20 23.75
CA ARG A 391 -3.04 8.00 23.29
C ARG A 391 -1.71 7.85 24.05
N LEU A 392 -1.22 6.61 24.11
CA LEU A 392 0.14 6.32 24.57
C LEU A 392 1.18 6.92 23.62
N PRO A 393 2.36 7.34 24.10
CA PRO A 393 3.46 7.82 23.27
C PRO A 393 3.84 6.87 22.12
N SER A 394 3.71 5.56 22.31
CA SER A 394 3.94 4.53 21.28
C SER A 394 3.08 4.69 20.02
N CYS A 395 1.96 5.44 20.10
CA CYS A 395 1.13 5.76 18.93
C CYS A 395 1.91 6.51 17.84
N MET A 396 2.98 7.23 18.20
CA MET A 396 3.83 7.95 17.27
C MET A 396 4.61 7.01 16.34
N ASP A 397 4.78 5.74 16.70
CA ASP A 397 5.45 4.74 15.86
C ASP A 397 4.53 4.07 14.83
N ASN A 398 3.23 4.33 14.91
CA ASN A 398 2.30 4.09 13.81
C ASN A 398 2.32 5.29 12.85
N ARG A 399 3.26 5.36 11.96
CA ARG A 399 3.57 6.52 11.16
C ARG A 399 3.93 6.15 9.71
N PRO A 400 3.84 7.07 8.76
CA PRO A 400 4.48 6.86 7.45
C PRO A 400 6.01 6.81 7.62
N LEU A 401 6.69 6.26 6.62
CA LEU A 401 8.14 6.36 6.52
C LEU A 401 8.57 7.82 6.55
N LYS A 402 9.72 8.08 7.19
CA LYS A 402 10.45 9.33 6.96
C LYS A 402 11.03 9.32 5.54
N PHE A 403 11.30 10.50 5.02
CA PHE A 403 11.85 10.61 3.67
C PHE A 403 13.18 9.86 3.50
N GLU A 404 14.05 9.96 4.50
CA GLU A 404 15.35 9.28 4.52
C GLU A 404 15.22 7.76 4.62
N GLU A 405 14.17 7.28 5.30
CA GLU A 405 13.87 5.84 5.38
C GLU A 405 13.40 5.32 4.02
N TRP A 406 12.49 6.05 3.37
CA TRP A 406 12.04 5.74 2.01
C TRP A 406 13.21 5.77 1.02
N ASP A 407 14.05 6.80 1.07
CA ASP A 407 15.22 6.95 0.20
C ASP A 407 16.23 5.78 0.38
N GLY A 408 16.41 5.31 1.61
CA GLY A 408 17.24 4.15 1.91
C GLY A 408 16.66 2.79 1.50
N MET A 409 15.33 2.69 1.33
CA MET A 409 14.62 1.46 0.96
C MET A 409 14.36 1.31 -0.54
N ARG A 410 14.32 2.41 -1.26
CA ARG A 410 14.07 2.38 -2.71
C ARG A 410 15.21 1.71 -3.47
N THR A 411 14.84 0.98 -4.49
CA THR A 411 15.74 0.38 -5.46
C THR A 411 15.99 1.36 -6.62
N GLN A 412 16.47 0.88 -7.77
CA GLN A 412 16.65 1.71 -8.96
C GLN A 412 15.35 2.45 -9.33
N THR A 413 15.44 3.76 -9.46
CA THR A 413 14.28 4.65 -9.58
C THR A 413 14.37 5.53 -10.82
N VAL A 414 13.26 5.58 -11.56
CA VAL A 414 13.05 6.50 -12.69
C VAL A 414 12.02 7.55 -12.28
N TYR A 415 12.44 8.80 -12.22
CA TYR A 415 11.57 9.96 -11.97
C TYR A 415 10.99 10.45 -13.27
N VAL A 416 9.68 10.45 -13.36
CA VAL A 416 8.96 10.80 -14.60
C VAL A 416 8.21 12.11 -14.38
N SER A 417 8.53 13.13 -15.16
CA SER A 417 7.89 14.44 -15.03
C SER A 417 8.06 15.28 -16.30
N ALA A 418 7.13 16.19 -16.54
CA ALA A 418 7.32 17.26 -17.54
C ALA A 418 8.21 18.38 -16.98
N THR A 419 8.23 18.55 -15.66
CA THR A 419 8.96 19.62 -14.95
C THR A 419 9.66 19.03 -13.73
N PRO A 420 10.73 18.22 -13.90
CA PRO A 420 11.43 17.58 -12.79
C PRO A 420 11.84 18.59 -11.71
N GLY A 421 11.70 18.21 -10.45
CA GLY A 421 12.03 19.04 -9.31
C GLY A 421 13.54 19.08 -8.99
N PRO A 422 13.96 19.98 -8.10
CA PRO A 422 15.38 20.14 -7.75
C PRO A 422 16.00 18.91 -7.10
N TRP A 423 15.21 18.11 -6.37
CA TRP A 423 15.73 16.96 -5.64
C TRP A 423 16.13 15.83 -6.59
N GLU A 424 15.25 15.41 -7.50
CA GLU A 424 15.55 14.35 -8.47
C GLU A 424 16.64 14.77 -9.47
N LEU A 425 16.68 16.04 -9.87
CA LEU A 425 17.77 16.56 -10.70
C LEU A 425 19.12 16.53 -9.97
N LYS A 426 19.11 16.77 -8.66
CA LYS A 426 20.33 16.64 -7.85
C LYS A 426 20.81 15.20 -7.79
N GLN A 427 19.90 14.20 -7.66
CA GLN A 427 20.25 12.77 -7.63
C GLN A 427 20.95 12.34 -8.92
N THR A 428 20.54 12.87 -10.06
CA THR A 428 21.11 12.57 -11.38
C THR A 428 22.23 13.52 -11.82
N SER A 429 22.70 14.41 -10.92
CA SER A 429 23.68 15.45 -11.25
C SER A 429 23.26 16.33 -12.44
N GLY A 430 21.98 16.63 -12.52
CA GLY A 430 21.36 17.43 -13.60
C GLY A 430 21.14 16.68 -14.91
N LYS A 431 21.44 15.39 -14.98
CA LYS A 431 21.22 14.60 -16.20
C LYS A 431 19.76 14.15 -16.29
N PHE A 432 19.20 14.21 -17.46
CA PHE A 432 17.85 13.70 -17.75
C PHE A 432 17.78 13.13 -19.18
N ILE A 433 16.75 12.36 -19.43
CA ILE A 433 16.44 11.76 -20.73
C ILE A 433 15.23 12.48 -21.27
N ASP A 434 15.34 13.03 -22.48
CA ASP A 434 14.29 13.83 -23.11
C ASP A 434 13.26 12.97 -23.81
N GLN A 435 11.99 13.34 -23.66
CA GLN A 435 10.86 12.85 -24.44
C GLN A 435 9.88 14.00 -24.72
N ILE A 436 10.22 14.84 -25.69
CA ILE A 436 9.56 16.13 -25.97
C ILE A 436 8.54 16.00 -27.10
N ILE A 437 8.81 15.15 -28.10
CA ILE A 437 7.95 14.97 -29.26
C ILE A 437 6.66 14.25 -28.87
N ARG A 438 5.52 14.85 -29.21
CA ARG A 438 4.20 14.21 -29.09
C ARG A 438 3.91 13.35 -30.32
N PRO A 439 3.86 12.02 -30.21
CA PRO A 439 3.63 11.14 -31.36
C PRO A 439 2.27 11.34 -32.02
N THR A 440 1.29 11.88 -31.28
CA THR A 440 -0.07 12.15 -31.75
C THR A 440 -0.17 13.36 -32.67
N GLY A 441 0.88 14.19 -32.77
CA GLY A 441 0.84 15.44 -33.51
C GLY A 441 -0.08 16.51 -32.88
N LEU A 442 -0.58 16.29 -31.68
CA LEU A 442 -1.38 17.30 -30.98
C LEU A 442 -0.53 18.49 -30.63
N ILE A 443 -0.94 19.66 -31.15
CA ILE A 443 -0.31 20.95 -30.86
C ILE A 443 -0.88 21.46 -29.53
N ASP A 444 -0.08 22.24 -28.79
CA ASP A 444 -0.57 22.97 -27.64
C ASP A 444 -1.71 23.92 -28.04
N PRO A 445 -2.72 24.07 -27.18
CA PRO A 445 -3.76 25.06 -27.44
C PRO A 445 -3.16 26.46 -27.52
N GLU A 446 -3.75 27.30 -28.36
CA GLU A 446 -3.38 28.70 -28.42
C GLU A 446 -3.60 29.38 -27.06
N VAL A 447 -2.59 30.08 -26.56
CA VAL A 447 -2.62 30.69 -25.23
C VAL A 447 -2.55 32.21 -25.37
N GLU A 448 -3.55 32.91 -24.87
CA GLU A 448 -3.58 34.35 -24.76
C GLU A 448 -3.38 34.77 -23.29
N ILE A 449 -2.40 35.64 -23.05
CA ILE A 449 -2.14 36.18 -21.71
C ILE A 449 -2.88 37.49 -21.56
N ARG A 450 -3.78 37.54 -20.57
CA ARG A 450 -4.58 38.72 -20.26
C ARG A 450 -4.27 39.29 -18.87
N PRO A 451 -4.49 40.61 -18.64
CA PRO A 451 -4.32 41.18 -17.31
C PRO A 451 -5.20 40.52 -16.24
N ALA A 452 -4.64 40.22 -15.06
CA ALA A 452 -5.42 39.66 -13.95
C ALA A 452 -6.46 40.62 -13.35
N LYS A 453 -6.37 41.92 -13.64
CA LYS A 453 -7.34 42.92 -13.22
C LYS A 453 -8.70 42.64 -13.90
N ASN A 454 -9.76 42.42 -13.11
CA ASN A 454 -11.11 42.08 -13.58
C ASN A 454 -11.20 40.69 -14.27
N GLN A 455 -10.31 39.75 -13.91
CA GLN A 455 -10.26 38.42 -14.52
C GLN A 455 -11.58 37.62 -14.46
N VAL A 456 -12.41 37.86 -13.45
CA VAL A 456 -13.71 37.18 -13.30
C VAL A 456 -14.71 37.68 -14.34
N ASP A 457 -14.79 38.99 -14.56
CA ASP A 457 -15.69 39.58 -15.55
C ASP A 457 -15.26 39.21 -16.97
N ASP A 458 -13.95 39.20 -17.23
CA ASP A 458 -13.38 38.76 -18.51
C ASP A 458 -13.69 37.28 -18.78
N LEU A 459 -13.47 36.39 -17.82
CA LEU A 459 -13.84 34.97 -17.91
C LEU A 459 -15.33 34.77 -18.18
N MET A 460 -16.19 35.50 -17.46
CA MET A 460 -17.65 35.44 -17.64
C MET A 460 -18.05 35.91 -19.06
N HIS A 461 -17.40 36.93 -19.57
CA HIS A 461 -17.62 37.41 -20.93
C HIS A 461 -17.24 36.35 -21.97
N GLU A 462 -16.05 35.75 -21.86
CA GLU A 462 -15.60 34.69 -22.77
C GLU A 462 -16.50 33.44 -22.70
N CYS A 463 -16.93 33.01 -21.50
CA CYS A 463 -17.89 31.91 -21.36
C CYS A 463 -19.20 32.20 -22.13
N ARG A 464 -19.76 33.41 -22.02
CA ARG A 464 -20.96 33.82 -22.75
C ARG A 464 -20.76 33.82 -24.28
N ASN A 465 -19.59 34.30 -24.74
CA ASN A 465 -19.22 34.28 -26.15
C ASN A 465 -19.16 32.85 -26.72
N VAL A 466 -18.61 31.91 -25.95
CA VAL A 466 -18.53 30.48 -26.37
C VAL A 466 -19.91 29.82 -26.38
N ILE A 467 -20.73 30.08 -25.37
CA ILE A 467 -22.09 29.56 -25.28
C ILE A 467 -22.98 30.09 -26.41
N GLY A 468 -22.82 31.38 -26.75
CA GLY A 468 -23.60 31.99 -27.82
C GLY A 468 -23.19 31.55 -29.23
N LYS A 469 -22.03 30.87 -29.39
CA LYS A 469 -21.58 30.30 -30.68
C LYS A 469 -22.00 28.87 -30.93
N LYS A 470 -22.63 28.20 -29.93
CA LYS A 470 -23.24 26.90 -30.04
C LYS A 470 -24.75 27.01 -30.19
#